data_92f672c24f2698bad54324e3c2492dde
#
_entry.id   92f672c24f2698bad54324e3c2492dde
#
_cell.length_a   1.000
_cell.length_b   1.000
_cell.length_c   1.000
_cell.angle_alpha   90.00
_cell.angle_beta   90.00
_cell.angle_gamma   90.00
#
_symmetry.space_group_name_H-M   'P 1'
#
loop_
_entity.id
_entity.type
_entity.pdbx_description
1 polymer ?
#
loop_
_entity_poly.entity_id
_entity_poly.type
_entity_poly.pdbx_seq_one_letter_code
_entity_poly.pdbx_strand_id
1 'polypeptide(L)'
;MKNKLLTIALTAACCLTYIACDDNKDEFLDEFSTILSFRNCDEIEVEVYNTGENGEYQLIVNKSGAQLGTVTRASIDVMDKALLEIYNEQNGKDYQLYPEDCYVFNGDKQIEFGPNDTYQTRSVTLITDKILESNQQEGNFVIPFILQNSADSINAERKYVFLKPAVIVPNVAFEKTGYNLNIISDAMDANEIELNLPAVFSVDNKWNFSCTLEPDESLLTEYNEKNGVDYTMLSEEAYTLSNEGKILFTAGSKSASLTVTVKRNKLSYGNYVLPLKMTQCSSPYFEINPNKQSCLFGISYVPDESKLHPVTLSRGMTAIHPNREVEGKIDYMFDGNPDTYYHSDYLEEPGLPHWIQLNLDEPHTALMFEYQVRHNNNNGAPQRISVLGSMDGYHI
;
A
#
# COMPACT_ATOMS: atom_id res chain seq x y z
N MET A 1 21.42 -59.65 41.48
CA MET A 1 21.44 -60.35 40.13
C MET A 1 20.36 -59.82 39.15
N LYS A 2 19.17 -59.42 39.59
CA LYS A 2 18.10 -58.93 38.70
C LYS A 2 18.45 -57.67 37.90
N ASN A 3 19.23 -56.75 38.45
CA ASN A 3 19.56 -55.48 37.78
C ASN A 3 20.65 -55.62 36.70
N LYS A 4 21.51 -56.62 36.77
CA LYS A 4 22.52 -56.88 35.72
C LYS A 4 21.94 -57.55 34.47
N LEU A 5 20.89 -58.34 34.62
CA LEU A 5 20.18 -58.97 33.49
C LEU A 5 19.33 -57.93 32.73
N LEU A 6 18.75 -56.94 33.44
CA LEU A 6 17.97 -55.86 32.82
C LEU A 6 18.86 -54.92 31.99
N THR A 7 20.07 -54.63 32.49
CA THR A 7 21.04 -53.80 31.75
C THR A 7 21.56 -54.46 30.49
N ILE A 8 21.82 -55.78 30.54
CA ILE A 8 22.26 -56.53 29.37
C ILE A 8 21.14 -56.67 28.32
N ALA A 9 19.89 -56.84 28.77
CA ALA A 9 18.75 -56.90 27.84
C ALA A 9 18.48 -55.55 27.18
N LEU A 10 18.65 -54.42 27.89
CA LEU A 10 18.50 -53.06 27.32
C LEU A 10 19.64 -52.72 26.34
N THR A 11 20.88 -53.14 26.65
CA THR A 11 22.02 -52.93 25.71
C THR A 11 21.90 -53.78 24.45
N ALA A 12 21.42 -55.02 24.59
CA ALA A 12 21.16 -55.86 23.42
C ALA A 12 19.98 -55.34 22.56
N ALA A 13 18.94 -54.78 23.16
CA ALA A 13 17.83 -54.13 22.42
C ALA A 13 18.28 -52.86 21.70
N CYS A 14 19.17 -52.07 22.30
CA CYS A 14 19.74 -50.89 21.59
C CYS A 14 20.70 -51.29 20.44
N CYS A 15 21.41 -52.36 20.55
CA CYS A 15 22.26 -52.82 19.46
C CYS A 15 21.46 -53.44 18.29
N LEU A 16 20.27 -53.99 18.54
CA LEU A 16 19.41 -54.53 17.49
C LEU A 16 18.65 -53.45 16.72
N THR A 17 18.50 -52.27 17.28
CA THR A 17 17.89 -51.13 16.55
C THR A 17 18.87 -50.37 15.64
N TYR A 18 20.18 -50.57 15.79
CA TYR A 18 21.19 -50.03 14.88
C TYR A 18 21.44 -50.90 13.62
N ILE A 19 20.92 -52.13 13.55
CA ILE A 19 21.08 -53.01 12.39
C ILE A 19 19.83 -52.91 11.47
N ALA A 20 18.78 -52.18 11.84
CA ALA A 20 17.55 -52.03 11.09
C ALA A 20 17.52 -50.78 10.18
N CYS A 21 18.63 -50.07 10.03
CA CYS A 21 18.87 -49.14 8.94
C CYS A 21 19.95 -49.71 8.03
N ASP A 22 19.71 -50.86 7.49
CA ASP A 22 20.33 -51.24 6.24
C ASP A 22 19.56 -50.52 5.15
N ASP A 23 20.20 -49.49 4.68
CA ASP A 23 19.67 -48.55 3.73
C ASP A 23 19.49 -49.29 2.42
N ASN A 24 18.28 -49.76 2.10
CA ASN A 24 17.92 -50.22 0.77
C ASN A 24 18.08 -49.14 -0.32
N LYS A 25 18.81 -48.08 0.00
CA LYS A 25 19.12 -47.01 -0.98
C LYS A 25 19.87 -47.54 -2.17
N ASP A 26 20.78 -48.50 -1.96
CA ASP A 26 21.59 -49.01 -3.04
C ASP A 26 20.78 -49.91 -4.00
N GLU A 27 19.77 -50.63 -3.51
CA GLU A 27 18.90 -51.50 -4.32
C GLU A 27 17.89 -50.73 -5.15
N PHE A 28 17.40 -49.59 -4.65
CA PHE A 28 16.52 -48.67 -5.39
C PHE A 28 17.29 -47.67 -6.28
N LEU A 29 18.53 -47.36 -5.98
CA LEU A 29 19.34 -46.42 -6.74
C LEU A 29 19.90 -47.06 -8.03
N ASP A 30 20.05 -48.34 -8.09
CA ASP A 30 20.46 -49.07 -9.30
C ASP A 30 19.35 -49.13 -10.39
N GLU A 31 18.09 -48.91 -9.99
CA GLU A 31 16.95 -48.87 -10.92
C GLU A 31 16.90 -47.57 -11.74
N PHE A 32 17.50 -46.45 -11.18
CA PHE A 32 17.58 -45.15 -11.84
C PHE A 32 19.00 -44.61 -11.81
N SER A 33 19.79 -45.00 -12.79
CA SER A 33 21.20 -44.58 -12.89
C SER A 33 21.37 -43.07 -13.01
N THR A 34 20.53 -42.44 -13.82
CA THR A 34 20.45 -40.95 -13.98
C THR A 34 19.01 -40.55 -14.22
N ILE A 35 18.55 -39.50 -13.54
CA ILE A 35 17.20 -38.96 -13.68
C ILE A 35 17.30 -37.45 -13.94
N LEU A 36 16.62 -36.97 -14.97
CA LEU A 36 16.48 -35.59 -15.30
C LEU A 36 15.09 -35.06 -14.87
N SER A 37 15.06 -33.84 -14.38
CA SER A 37 13.80 -33.21 -13.98
C SER A 37 13.91 -31.69 -13.98
N PHE A 38 12.82 -30.98 -14.23
CA PHE A 38 12.79 -29.55 -13.92
C PHE A 38 12.90 -29.32 -12.40
N ARG A 39 13.65 -28.31 -11.99
CA ARG A 39 13.76 -27.90 -10.58
C ARG A 39 12.44 -27.34 -10.08
N ASN A 40 11.85 -26.43 -10.83
CA ASN A 40 10.50 -25.93 -10.65
C ASN A 40 9.65 -26.50 -11.80
N CYS A 41 8.50 -27.05 -11.49
CA CYS A 41 7.63 -27.74 -12.45
C CYS A 41 6.18 -27.30 -12.22
N ASP A 42 5.30 -27.76 -13.09
CA ASP A 42 3.89 -27.43 -13.13
C ASP A 42 3.62 -25.96 -13.45
N GLU A 43 2.57 -25.39 -12.89
CA GLU A 43 2.17 -23.99 -13.11
C GLU A 43 3.04 -23.05 -12.29
N ILE A 44 3.65 -22.09 -12.97
CA ILE A 44 4.54 -21.10 -12.35
C ILE A 44 4.08 -19.71 -12.77
N GLU A 45 3.59 -18.93 -11.81
CA GLU A 45 3.32 -17.52 -12.01
C GLU A 45 4.64 -16.74 -12.03
N VAL A 46 4.83 -15.91 -13.06
CA VAL A 46 6.03 -15.10 -13.25
C VAL A 46 5.63 -13.63 -13.29
N GLU A 47 5.96 -12.91 -12.24
CA GLU A 47 5.76 -11.45 -12.21
C GLU A 47 6.68 -10.76 -13.24
N VAL A 48 6.09 -9.99 -14.13
CA VAL A 48 6.77 -9.18 -15.14
C VAL A 48 6.35 -7.75 -14.97
N TYR A 49 7.31 -6.85 -14.76
CA TYR A 49 7.02 -5.43 -14.52
C TYR A 49 7.02 -4.65 -15.83
N ASN A 50 5.94 -3.91 -16.10
CA ASN A 50 5.87 -3.00 -17.24
C ASN A 50 6.73 -1.76 -16.99
N THR A 51 7.98 -1.83 -17.43
CA THR A 51 8.99 -0.78 -17.20
C THR A 51 9.71 -0.35 -18.49
N GLY A 52 9.24 -0.87 -19.63
CA GLY A 52 9.94 -0.78 -20.91
C GLY A 52 11.02 -1.85 -21.10
N GLU A 53 11.21 -2.74 -20.13
CA GLU A 53 12.13 -3.87 -20.19
C GLU A 53 11.35 -5.18 -20.24
N ASN A 54 11.95 -6.21 -20.86
CA ASN A 54 11.37 -7.55 -20.91
C ASN A 54 11.66 -8.32 -19.61
N GLY A 55 10.75 -9.20 -19.25
CA GLY A 55 10.97 -10.16 -18.16
C GLY A 55 11.90 -11.29 -18.58
N GLU A 56 12.48 -11.99 -17.61
CA GLU A 56 13.27 -13.18 -17.84
C GLU A 56 12.94 -14.27 -16.81
N TYR A 57 12.81 -15.51 -17.28
CA TYR A 57 12.65 -16.69 -16.44
C TYR A 57 13.71 -17.73 -16.73
N GLN A 58 14.28 -18.36 -15.67
CA GLN A 58 15.28 -19.39 -15.79
C GLN A 58 14.66 -20.79 -15.64
N LEU A 59 14.61 -21.53 -16.73
CA LEU A 59 14.31 -22.97 -16.72
C LEU A 59 15.55 -23.72 -16.23
N ILE A 60 15.42 -24.43 -15.12
CA ILE A 60 16.52 -25.18 -14.51
C ILE A 60 16.19 -26.67 -14.56
N VAL A 61 17.04 -27.45 -15.20
CA VAL A 61 16.96 -28.90 -15.23
C VAL A 61 18.02 -29.47 -14.31
N ASN A 62 17.62 -30.29 -13.36
CA ASN A 62 18.51 -31.02 -12.45
C ASN A 62 18.83 -32.40 -13.00
N LYS A 63 20.06 -32.87 -12.73
CA LYS A 63 20.53 -34.21 -12.89
C LYS A 63 20.65 -34.85 -11.50
N SER A 64 20.02 -36.02 -11.31
CA SER A 64 19.98 -36.78 -10.06
C SER A 64 20.11 -38.26 -10.36
N GLY A 65 20.09 -39.12 -9.35
CA GLY A 65 20.24 -40.58 -9.47
C GLY A 65 21.57 -41.10 -8.95
N ALA A 66 21.83 -42.41 -9.11
CA ALA A 66 23.01 -43.08 -8.57
C ALA A 66 24.29 -42.78 -9.36
N GLN A 67 24.17 -42.50 -10.65
CA GLN A 67 25.32 -42.37 -11.56
C GLN A 67 25.49 -40.93 -12.05
N LEU A 68 25.77 -40.02 -11.15
CA LEU A 68 25.96 -38.58 -11.48
C LEU A 68 27.18 -38.31 -12.36
N GLY A 69 28.15 -39.25 -12.41
CA GLY A 69 29.35 -39.15 -13.25
C GLY A 69 29.14 -39.41 -14.73
N THR A 70 27.95 -39.83 -15.17
CA THR A 70 27.63 -40.07 -16.58
C THR A 70 27.35 -38.80 -17.36
N VAL A 71 27.69 -38.77 -18.63
CA VAL A 71 27.26 -37.72 -19.57
C VAL A 71 25.83 -38.05 -20.01
N THR A 72 24.92 -37.13 -19.92
CA THR A 72 23.55 -37.27 -20.38
C THR A 72 23.07 -36.08 -21.18
N ARG A 73 22.06 -36.28 -22.02
CA ARG A 73 21.46 -35.25 -22.87
C ARG A 73 19.95 -35.29 -22.80
N ALA A 74 19.33 -34.14 -22.99
CA ALA A 74 17.87 -34.00 -23.16
C ALA A 74 17.57 -32.77 -24.02
N SER A 75 16.31 -32.60 -24.38
CA SER A 75 15.83 -31.34 -24.97
C SER A 75 14.77 -30.71 -24.10
N ILE A 76 14.74 -29.34 -24.12
CA ILE A 76 13.64 -28.53 -23.62
C ILE A 76 12.91 -28.00 -24.84
N ASP A 77 11.66 -28.40 -25.02
CA ASP A 77 10.83 -27.99 -26.15
C ASP A 77 9.60 -27.23 -25.65
N VAL A 78 9.15 -26.25 -26.45
CA VAL A 78 7.84 -25.63 -26.25
C VAL A 78 6.78 -26.59 -26.76
N MET A 79 5.75 -26.83 -25.97
CA MET A 79 4.64 -27.68 -26.39
C MET A 79 3.81 -26.95 -27.45
N ASP A 80 3.51 -27.63 -28.53
CA ASP A 80 2.55 -27.16 -29.52
C ASP A 80 1.09 -27.35 -29.04
N LYS A 81 0.15 -26.84 -29.82
CA LYS A 81 -1.27 -26.92 -29.50
C LYS A 81 -1.76 -28.35 -29.32
N ALA A 82 -1.34 -29.28 -30.19
CA ALA A 82 -1.79 -30.67 -30.16
C ALA A 82 -1.30 -31.36 -28.87
N LEU A 83 -0.05 -31.14 -28.51
CA LEU A 83 0.53 -31.72 -27.29
C LEU A 83 -0.08 -31.12 -26.02
N LEU A 84 -0.40 -29.82 -26.02
CA LEU A 84 -1.09 -29.18 -24.91
C LEU A 84 -2.53 -29.70 -24.75
N GLU A 85 -3.26 -29.92 -25.85
CA GLU A 85 -4.60 -30.51 -25.82
C GLU A 85 -4.58 -31.90 -25.20
N ILE A 86 -3.63 -32.75 -25.58
CA ILE A 86 -3.44 -34.08 -24.98
C ILE A 86 -3.16 -33.95 -23.46
N TYR A 87 -2.29 -33.05 -23.08
CA TYR A 87 -2.00 -32.82 -21.65
C TYR A 87 -3.24 -32.40 -20.89
N ASN A 88 -4.02 -31.44 -21.44
CA ASN A 88 -5.26 -30.94 -20.83
C ASN A 88 -6.27 -32.09 -20.60
N GLU A 89 -6.50 -32.93 -21.62
CA GLU A 89 -7.41 -34.08 -21.52
C GLU A 89 -6.97 -35.07 -20.43
N GLN A 90 -5.68 -35.36 -20.36
CA GLN A 90 -5.12 -36.32 -19.40
C GLN A 90 -5.14 -35.81 -17.95
N ASN A 91 -5.03 -34.50 -17.76
CA ASN A 91 -4.86 -33.90 -16.44
C ASN A 91 -6.07 -33.05 -15.99
N GLY A 92 -7.15 -33.01 -16.77
CA GLY A 92 -8.34 -32.23 -16.44
C GLY A 92 -8.07 -30.73 -16.39
N LYS A 93 -7.20 -30.22 -17.27
CA LYS A 93 -6.81 -28.81 -17.41
C LYS A 93 -7.47 -28.22 -18.67
N ASP A 94 -7.44 -26.90 -18.75
CA ASP A 94 -7.99 -26.10 -19.86
C ASP A 94 -6.99 -25.00 -20.31
N TYR A 95 -5.70 -25.30 -20.26
CA TYR A 95 -4.66 -24.36 -20.66
C TYR A 95 -4.76 -23.99 -22.14
N GLN A 96 -4.43 -22.72 -22.42
CA GLN A 96 -4.34 -22.15 -23.75
C GLN A 96 -2.92 -21.60 -23.98
N LEU A 97 -2.48 -21.56 -25.23
CA LEU A 97 -1.14 -21.05 -25.54
C LEU A 97 -1.12 -19.52 -25.59
N TYR A 98 -0.10 -18.92 -24.98
CA TYR A 98 0.29 -17.55 -25.35
C TYR A 98 0.74 -17.51 -26.81
N PRO A 99 0.53 -16.39 -27.53
CA PRO A 99 1.11 -16.15 -28.86
C PRO A 99 2.63 -16.31 -28.85
N GLU A 100 3.19 -16.83 -29.93
CA GLU A 100 4.64 -17.10 -30.02
C GLU A 100 5.51 -15.82 -29.93
N ASP A 101 4.97 -14.67 -30.26
CA ASP A 101 5.65 -13.36 -30.15
C ASP A 101 5.70 -12.81 -28.72
N CYS A 102 5.01 -13.45 -27.76
CA CYS A 102 5.04 -13.06 -26.34
C CYS A 102 6.31 -13.52 -25.61
N TYR A 103 7.12 -14.40 -26.19
CA TYR A 103 8.31 -14.90 -25.54
C TYR A 103 9.40 -15.34 -26.52
N VAL A 104 10.63 -15.44 -26.03
CA VAL A 104 11.77 -15.98 -26.76
C VAL A 104 12.49 -17.00 -25.87
N PHE A 105 12.60 -18.25 -26.37
CA PHE A 105 13.46 -19.24 -25.75
C PHE A 105 14.91 -18.97 -26.15
N ASN A 106 15.80 -18.74 -25.18
CA ASN A 106 17.19 -18.36 -25.45
C ASN A 106 18.12 -19.56 -25.37
N GLY A 107 18.93 -19.70 -26.39
CA GLY A 107 19.94 -20.76 -26.51
C GLY A 107 19.45 -22.02 -27.25
N ASP A 108 20.28 -23.06 -27.19
CA ASP A 108 19.97 -24.35 -27.81
C ASP A 108 18.92 -25.10 -26.98
N LYS A 109 17.95 -25.69 -27.65
CA LYS A 109 16.97 -26.58 -27.02
C LYS A 109 17.63 -27.83 -26.44
N GLN A 110 18.71 -28.31 -27.04
CA GLN A 110 19.49 -29.41 -26.50
C GLN A 110 20.29 -28.97 -25.27
N ILE A 111 20.23 -29.80 -24.23
CA ILE A 111 21.04 -29.62 -23.02
C ILE A 111 21.92 -30.89 -22.86
N GLU A 112 23.18 -30.64 -22.49
CA GLU A 112 24.15 -31.69 -22.21
C GLU A 112 24.71 -31.50 -20.80
N PHE A 113 24.76 -32.60 -20.06
CA PHE A 113 25.34 -32.68 -18.73
C PHE A 113 26.65 -33.44 -18.78
N GLY A 114 27.75 -32.79 -18.43
CA GLY A 114 29.03 -33.42 -18.18
C GLY A 114 29.04 -34.26 -16.89
N PRO A 115 30.14 -34.94 -16.59
CA PRO A 115 30.26 -35.82 -15.43
C PRO A 115 30.03 -35.14 -14.07
N ASN A 116 30.31 -33.84 -13.97
CA ASN A 116 30.20 -33.07 -12.71
C ASN A 116 29.03 -32.11 -12.68
N ASP A 117 28.25 -32.06 -13.78
CA ASP A 117 27.10 -31.15 -13.85
C ASP A 117 25.93 -31.72 -13.06
N THR A 118 25.41 -30.92 -12.14
CA THR A 118 24.21 -31.27 -11.36
C THR A 118 22.98 -30.58 -11.86
N TYR A 119 23.14 -29.49 -12.63
CA TYR A 119 22.02 -28.79 -13.27
C TYR A 119 22.49 -28.08 -14.55
N GLN A 120 21.52 -27.80 -15.42
CA GLN A 120 21.69 -26.92 -16.61
C GLN A 120 20.56 -25.90 -16.63
N THR A 121 20.81 -24.74 -17.23
CA THR A 121 19.84 -23.66 -17.32
C THR A 121 19.59 -23.24 -18.76
N ARG A 122 18.35 -22.79 -19.03
CA ARG A 122 17.98 -22.05 -20.23
C ARG A 122 17.13 -20.88 -19.80
N SER A 123 17.27 -19.73 -20.44
CA SER A 123 16.41 -18.60 -20.14
C SER A 123 15.29 -18.44 -21.16
N VAL A 124 14.18 -17.90 -20.69
CA VAL A 124 13.04 -17.49 -21.49
C VAL A 124 12.85 -16.00 -21.27
N THR A 125 12.97 -15.22 -22.34
CA THR A 125 12.63 -13.80 -22.30
C THR A 125 11.12 -13.66 -22.50
N LEU A 126 10.45 -12.97 -21.60
CA LEU A 126 9.03 -12.65 -21.66
C LEU A 126 8.89 -11.23 -22.22
N ILE A 127 8.29 -11.10 -23.40
CA ILE A 127 8.16 -9.83 -24.11
C ILE A 127 6.98 -9.06 -23.50
N THR A 128 7.28 -8.19 -22.55
CA THR A 128 6.29 -7.54 -21.68
C THR A 128 5.19 -6.82 -22.46
N ASP A 129 5.56 -6.03 -23.47
CA ASP A 129 4.60 -5.27 -24.28
C ASP A 129 3.67 -6.21 -25.06
N LYS A 130 4.19 -7.34 -25.59
CA LYS A 130 3.39 -8.32 -26.33
C LYS A 130 2.43 -9.09 -25.43
N ILE A 131 2.86 -9.42 -24.22
CA ILE A 131 2.01 -10.06 -23.21
C ILE A 131 0.86 -9.11 -22.83
N LEU A 132 1.13 -7.80 -22.63
CA LEU A 132 0.09 -6.79 -22.39
C LEU A 132 -0.86 -6.66 -23.59
N GLU A 133 -0.34 -6.50 -24.80
CA GLU A 133 -1.14 -6.35 -26.02
C GLU A 133 -2.04 -7.57 -26.28
N SER A 134 -1.63 -8.77 -25.86
CA SER A 134 -2.39 -10.00 -26.05
C SER A 134 -3.70 -10.03 -25.27
N ASN A 135 -3.86 -9.23 -24.20
CA ASN A 135 -5.00 -9.22 -23.26
C ASN A 135 -5.36 -10.59 -22.68
N GLN A 136 -4.37 -11.51 -22.58
CA GLN A 136 -4.54 -12.90 -22.15
C GLN A 136 -4.12 -13.11 -20.70
N GLN A 137 -4.00 -12.06 -19.89
CA GLN A 137 -3.65 -12.14 -18.48
C GLN A 137 -4.80 -12.72 -17.63
N GLU A 138 -6.04 -12.54 -18.10
CA GLU A 138 -7.20 -13.17 -17.50
C GLU A 138 -7.49 -14.50 -18.24
N GLY A 139 -7.40 -15.62 -17.55
CA GLY A 139 -7.63 -16.94 -18.11
C GLY A 139 -6.49 -17.92 -17.89
N ASN A 140 -6.58 -19.08 -18.53
CA ASN A 140 -5.62 -20.17 -18.37
C ASN A 140 -4.58 -20.19 -19.49
N PHE A 141 -4.06 -19.02 -19.87
CA PHE A 141 -2.99 -18.95 -20.87
C PHE A 141 -1.64 -19.24 -20.23
N VAL A 142 -0.84 -20.06 -20.94
CA VAL A 142 0.47 -20.53 -20.49
C VAL A 142 1.49 -20.53 -21.62
N ILE A 143 2.77 -20.44 -21.26
CA ILE A 143 3.90 -20.78 -22.12
C ILE A 143 4.43 -22.12 -21.64
N PRO A 144 4.09 -23.23 -22.30
CA PRO A 144 4.35 -24.57 -21.82
C PRO A 144 5.68 -25.11 -22.33
N PHE A 145 6.48 -25.68 -21.43
CA PHE A 145 7.72 -26.37 -21.74
C PHE A 145 7.66 -27.83 -21.32
N ILE A 146 8.31 -28.71 -22.13
CA ILE A 146 8.48 -30.13 -21.85
C ILE A 146 9.94 -30.49 -21.90
N LEU A 147 10.39 -31.31 -20.94
CA LEU A 147 11.67 -31.99 -20.96
C LEU A 147 11.50 -33.36 -21.61
N GLN A 148 12.26 -33.64 -22.67
CA GLN A 148 12.14 -34.87 -23.45
C GLN A 148 13.44 -35.25 -24.15
N ASN A 149 13.39 -36.31 -24.99
CA ASN A 149 14.48 -36.77 -25.82
C ASN A 149 15.78 -37.11 -25.06
N SER A 150 15.66 -37.76 -23.89
CA SER A 150 16.79 -38.28 -23.14
C SER A 150 16.93 -39.76 -23.30
N ALA A 151 18.18 -40.25 -23.34
CA ALA A 151 18.48 -41.68 -23.23
C ALA A 151 18.34 -42.19 -21.79
N ASP A 152 18.46 -41.27 -20.80
CA ASP A 152 18.27 -41.57 -19.40
C ASP A 152 16.83 -41.25 -18.95
N SER A 153 16.48 -41.63 -17.74
CA SER A 153 15.13 -41.42 -17.21
C SER A 153 14.80 -39.93 -17.04
N ILE A 154 13.56 -39.56 -17.36
CA ILE A 154 12.99 -38.27 -17.05
C ILE A 154 11.88 -38.49 -16.02
N ASN A 155 11.90 -37.74 -14.94
CA ASN A 155 10.86 -37.80 -13.93
C ASN A 155 9.52 -37.35 -14.52
N ALA A 156 8.55 -38.26 -14.56
CA ALA A 156 7.26 -38.09 -15.22
C ALA A 156 6.42 -36.97 -14.60
N GLU A 157 6.55 -36.74 -13.28
CA GLU A 157 5.82 -35.72 -12.56
C GLU A 157 6.49 -34.32 -12.66
N ARG A 158 7.77 -34.27 -13.08
CA ARG A 158 8.57 -33.06 -13.13
C ARG A 158 9.15 -32.74 -14.50
N LYS A 159 8.46 -33.13 -15.54
CA LYS A 159 8.89 -32.90 -16.94
C LYS A 159 8.19 -31.77 -17.65
N TYR A 160 7.23 -31.11 -16.96
CA TYR A 160 6.46 -30.00 -17.52
C TYR A 160 6.67 -28.70 -16.70
N VAL A 161 6.68 -27.58 -17.42
CA VAL A 161 6.64 -26.24 -16.86
C VAL A 161 5.64 -25.41 -17.64
N PHE A 162 4.70 -24.77 -16.96
CA PHE A 162 3.69 -23.88 -17.53
C PHE A 162 3.89 -22.49 -16.96
N LEU A 163 4.57 -21.60 -17.70
CA LEU A 163 4.76 -20.24 -17.24
C LEU A 163 3.48 -19.44 -17.47
N LYS A 164 3.02 -18.76 -16.42
CA LYS A 164 1.91 -17.79 -16.46
C LYS A 164 2.45 -16.39 -16.17
N PRO A 165 2.79 -15.60 -17.19
CA PRO A 165 3.22 -14.23 -16.99
C PRO A 165 2.10 -13.39 -16.38
N ALA A 166 2.40 -12.74 -15.22
CA ALA A 166 1.55 -11.74 -14.57
C ALA A 166 2.20 -10.38 -14.73
N VAL A 167 1.65 -9.53 -15.60
CA VAL A 167 2.24 -8.22 -15.84
C VAL A 167 1.74 -7.23 -14.79
N ILE A 168 2.69 -6.65 -14.07
CA ILE A 168 2.47 -5.62 -13.06
C ILE A 168 2.80 -4.26 -13.66
N VAL A 169 1.84 -3.35 -13.67
CA VAL A 169 2.07 -1.95 -14.03
C VAL A 169 2.46 -1.18 -12.78
N PRO A 170 3.71 -0.68 -12.70
CA PRO A 170 4.16 0.09 -11.55
C PRO A 170 3.38 1.39 -11.42
N ASN A 171 3.01 1.75 -10.20
CA ASN A 171 2.25 2.97 -9.96
C ASN A 171 2.79 3.80 -8.81
N VAL A 172 2.48 5.11 -8.87
CA VAL A 172 2.79 6.10 -7.85
C VAL A 172 1.52 6.47 -7.10
N ALA A 173 1.64 6.66 -5.81
CA ALA A 173 0.53 7.01 -4.93
C ALA A 173 0.99 7.97 -3.83
N PHE A 174 0.10 8.81 -3.32
CA PHE A 174 0.34 9.44 -2.02
C PHE A 174 0.36 8.36 -0.92
N GLU A 175 1.27 8.50 0.03
CA GLU A 175 1.32 7.60 1.19
C GLU A 175 0.06 7.75 2.04
N LYS A 176 -0.42 9.01 2.20
CA LYS A 176 -1.67 9.34 2.88
C LYS A 176 -2.59 10.11 1.95
N THR A 177 -3.81 9.63 1.81
CA THR A 177 -4.88 10.26 1.04
C THR A 177 -5.91 10.94 1.97
N GLY A 178 -6.85 11.67 1.38
CA GLY A 178 -7.87 12.40 2.13
C GLY A 178 -7.30 13.60 2.88
N TYR A 179 -7.93 13.98 3.98
CA TYR A 179 -7.54 15.16 4.76
C TYR A 179 -6.38 14.83 5.71
N ASN A 180 -5.25 15.50 5.52
CA ASN A 180 -4.03 15.36 6.32
C ASN A 180 -3.71 16.67 7.03
N LEU A 181 -4.01 16.74 8.33
CA LEU A 181 -3.83 17.95 9.13
C LEU A 181 -2.38 18.15 9.57
N ASN A 182 -1.87 19.36 9.35
CA ASN A 182 -0.63 19.88 9.90
C ASN A 182 -0.97 21.09 10.78
N ILE A 183 -0.45 21.13 12.00
CA ILE A 183 -0.66 22.25 12.92
C ILE A 183 0.59 23.12 12.91
N ILE A 184 0.42 24.41 12.67
CA ILE A 184 1.46 25.42 12.80
C ILE A 184 1.02 26.45 13.84
N SER A 185 1.96 27.01 14.59
CA SER A 185 1.66 27.90 15.71
C SER A 185 2.59 29.11 15.74
N ASP A 186 2.15 30.16 16.35
CA ASP A 186 2.97 31.33 16.71
C ASP A 186 4.11 31.02 17.67
N ALA A 187 4.07 29.88 18.35
CA ALA A 187 5.17 29.40 19.17
C ALA A 187 6.40 28.99 18.32
N MET A 188 6.22 28.78 17.01
CA MET A 188 7.32 28.48 16.09
C MET A 188 8.08 29.75 15.74
N ASP A 189 9.42 29.76 15.90
CA ASP A 189 10.25 30.92 15.60
C ASP A 189 10.32 31.24 14.11
N ALA A 190 10.26 30.22 13.25
CA ALA A 190 10.38 30.38 11.81
C ALA A 190 9.11 30.96 11.17
N ASN A 191 9.30 31.88 10.22
CA ASN A 191 8.20 32.37 9.39
C ASN A 191 7.84 31.45 8.24
N GLU A 192 8.81 30.71 7.73
CA GLU A 192 8.63 29.68 6.70
C GLU A 192 8.72 28.31 7.34
N ILE A 193 7.65 27.57 7.24
CA ILE A 193 7.50 26.22 7.83
C ILE A 193 7.52 25.18 6.72
N GLU A 194 8.50 24.29 6.75
CA GLU A 194 8.62 23.18 5.80
C GLU A 194 7.84 21.97 6.28
N LEU A 195 6.91 21.50 5.47
CA LEU A 195 6.07 20.34 5.72
C LEU A 195 6.23 19.35 4.56
N ASN A 196 6.28 18.06 4.87
CA ASN A 196 6.51 17.03 3.88
C ASN A 196 5.20 16.34 3.45
N LEU A 197 5.05 16.16 2.14
CA LEU A 197 3.98 15.38 1.53
C LEU A 197 4.59 14.14 0.87
N PRO A 198 4.54 12.98 1.54
CA PRO A 198 5.19 11.77 1.06
C PRO A 198 4.35 11.05 -0.01
N ALA A 199 5.07 10.46 -0.98
CA ALA A 199 4.53 9.57 -1.98
C ALA A 199 5.37 8.30 -2.09
N VAL A 200 4.75 7.23 -2.57
CA VAL A 200 5.35 5.90 -2.68
C VAL A 200 5.23 5.34 -4.09
N PHE A 201 6.20 4.55 -4.48
CA PHE A 201 6.22 3.78 -5.71
C PHE A 201 5.98 2.30 -5.40
N SER A 202 5.14 1.64 -6.17
CA SER A 202 4.62 0.31 -5.83
C SER A 202 5.64 -0.84 -5.92
N VAL A 203 6.74 -0.64 -6.65
CA VAL A 203 7.77 -1.66 -6.90
C VAL A 203 9.16 -1.19 -6.49
N ASP A 204 10.15 -2.07 -6.53
CA ASP A 204 11.56 -1.69 -6.31
C ASP A 204 12.01 -0.70 -7.39
N ASN A 205 12.39 0.49 -6.95
CA ASN A 205 12.72 1.58 -7.86
C ASN A 205 14.15 1.47 -8.40
N LYS A 206 14.28 1.27 -9.70
CA LYS A 206 15.58 1.27 -10.41
C LYS A 206 15.78 2.53 -11.25
N TRP A 207 14.82 3.45 -11.27
CA TRP A 207 14.76 4.59 -12.18
C TRP A 207 14.76 5.93 -11.45
N ASN A 208 15.18 6.96 -12.17
CA ASN A 208 14.96 8.35 -11.78
C ASN A 208 13.78 8.89 -12.59
N PHE A 209 12.75 9.34 -11.93
CA PHE A 209 11.56 9.90 -12.56
C PHE A 209 10.87 10.91 -11.64
N SER A 210 9.89 11.62 -12.14
CA SER A 210 9.15 12.61 -11.37
C SER A 210 7.64 12.50 -11.61
N CYS A 211 6.85 12.91 -10.60
CA CYS A 211 5.42 13.11 -10.73
C CYS A 211 5.07 14.57 -10.47
N THR A 212 4.30 15.16 -11.37
CA THR A 212 3.81 16.54 -11.26
C THR A 212 2.55 16.58 -10.42
N LEU A 213 2.51 17.53 -9.49
CA LEU A 213 1.34 17.83 -8.67
C LEU A 213 0.77 19.19 -9.07
N GLU A 214 -0.55 19.27 -9.11
CA GLU A 214 -1.28 20.51 -9.35
C GLU A 214 -2.38 20.69 -8.30
N PRO A 215 -2.67 21.94 -7.89
CA PRO A 215 -3.83 22.21 -7.06
C PRO A 215 -5.12 21.89 -7.83
N ASP A 216 -6.09 21.28 -7.12
CA ASP A 216 -7.42 20.95 -7.68
C ASP A 216 -8.49 21.37 -6.65
N GLU A 217 -9.05 22.57 -6.85
CA GLU A 217 -10.05 23.18 -5.97
C GLU A 217 -11.32 22.34 -5.86
N SER A 218 -11.66 21.56 -6.88
CA SER A 218 -12.85 20.72 -6.85
C SER A 218 -12.82 19.68 -5.73
N LEU A 219 -11.63 19.19 -5.37
CA LEU A 219 -11.44 18.26 -4.25
C LEU A 219 -11.81 18.87 -2.91
N LEU A 220 -11.53 20.16 -2.71
CA LEU A 220 -11.87 20.87 -1.48
C LEU A 220 -13.37 21.16 -1.41
N THR A 221 -13.97 21.57 -2.53
CA THR A 221 -15.40 21.82 -2.62
C THR A 221 -16.19 20.58 -2.28
N GLU A 222 -15.85 19.43 -2.91
CA GLU A 222 -16.48 18.14 -2.65
C GLU A 222 -16.31 17.72 -1.16
N TYR A 223 -15.13 17.93 -0.62
CA TYR A 223 -14.85 17.58 0.78
C TYR A 223 -15.67 18.42 1.75
N ASN A 224 -15.75 19.75 1.53
CA ASN A 224 -16.52 20.67 2.35
C ASN A 224 -18.01 20.31 2.35
N GLU A 225 -18.58 20.09 1.17
CA GLU A 225 -19.99 19.68 1.00
C GLU A 225 -20.28 18.36 1.72
N LYS A 226 -19.48 17.34 1.47
CA LYS A 226 -19.67 16.00 2.03
C LYS A 226 -19.58 15.96 3.56
N ASN A 227 -18.66 16.74 4.13
CA ASN A 227 -18.39 16.72 5.57
C ASN A 227 -19.08 17.86 6.32
N GLY A 228 -19.78 18.77 5.63
CA GLY A 228 -20.44 19.91 6.23
C GLY A 228 -19.46 20.87 6.92
N VAL A 229 -18.26 21.03 6.36
CA VAL A 229 -17.23 21.98 6.84
C VAL A 229 -17.03 23.09 5.82
N ASP A 230 -16.32 24.13 6.21
CA ASP A 230 -16.07 25.30 5.38
C ASP A 230 -14.59 25.70 5.45
N TYR A 231 -13.74 24.76 5.02
CA TYR A 231 -12.31 25.02 4.98
C TYR A 231 -11.96 25.94 3.82
N THR A 232 -11.04 26.87 4.08
CA THR A 232 -10.58 27.84 3.10
C THR A 232 -9.40 27.27 2.30
N MET A 233 -9.40 27.49 1.00
CA MET A 233 -8.24 27.15 0.18
C MET A 233 -7.02 27.98 0.57
N LEU A 234 -5.86 27.33 0.69
CA LEU A 234 -4.60 28.02 0.97
C LEU A 234 -4.23 28.92 -0.21
N SER A 235 -4.04 30.21 0.05
CA SER A 235 -3.67 31.19 -0.98
C SER A 235 -2.31 30.89 -1.59
N GLU A 236 -2.14 31.10 -2.90
CA GLU A 236 -0.87 30.90 -3.61
C GLU A 236 0.29 31.73 -3.03
N GLU A 237 0.01 32.87 -2.42
CA GLU A 237 1.02 33.68 -1.75
C GLU A 237 1.55 33.06 -0.46
N ALA A 238 0.75 32.18 0.15
CA ALA A 238 1.01 31.60 1.46
C ALA A 238 1.86 30.34 1.43
N TYR A 239 2.18 29.81 0.25
CA TYR A 239 3.03 28.61 0.14
C TYR A 239 3.96 28.63 -1.06
N THR A 240 4.92 27.72 -1.04
CA THR A 240 5.72 27.33 -2.21
C THR A 240 5.89 25.82 -2.20
N LEU A 241 5.98 25.23 -3.38
CA LEU A 241 6.25 23.80 -3.58
C LEU A 241 7.70 23.60 -4.03
N SER A 242 8.40 22.66 -3.44
CA SER A 242 9.73 22.28 -3.89
C SER A 242 9.69 21.73 -5.33
N ASN A 243 10.80 21.87 -6.07
CA ASN A 243 10.97 21.33 -7.41
C ASN A 243 9.83 21.70 -8.38
N GLU A 244 9.28 22.91 -8.26
CA GLU A 244 8.16 23.40 -9.09
C GLU A 244 6.92 22.47 -9.05
N GLY A 245 6.61 21.91 -7.87
CA GLY A 245 5.47 21.01 -7.69
C GLY A 245 5.73 19.57 -8.15
N LYS A 246 6.99 19.16 -8.29
CA LYS A 246 7.33 17.79 -8.70
C LYS A 246 7.89 16.98 -7.54
N ILE A 247 7.36 15.80 -7.35
CA ILE A 247 7.97 14.76 -6.51
C ILE A 247 9.03 14.05 -7.32
N LEU A 248 10.26 14.05 -6.82
CA LEU A 248 11.41 13.43 -7.51
C LEU A 248 11.74 12.08 -6.89
N PHE A 249 11.50 11.00 -7.65
CA PHE A 249 11.90 9.65 -7.27
C PHE A 249 13.30 9.35 -7.78
N THR A 250 14.18 8.89 -6.89
CA THR A 250 15.56 8.49 -7.21
C THR A 250 15.68 6.97 -7.22
N ALA A 251 16.46 6.42 -8.12
CA ALA A 251 16.77 5.01 -8.15
C ALA A 251 17.28 4.52 -6.77
N GLY A 252 16.81 3.38 -6.34
CA GLY A 252 17.09 2.80 -5.02
C GLY A 252 16.11 3.20 -3.90
N SER A 253 15.20 4.16 -4.14
CA SER A 253 14.20 4.57 -3.14
C SER A 253 12.77 4.36 -3.66
N LYS A 254 11.95 3.64 -2.88
CA LYS A 254 10.50 3.49 -3.14
C LYS A 254 9.68 4.69 -2.70
N SER A 255 10.24 5.60 -1.92
CA SER A 255 9.55 6.77 -1.39
C SER A 255 10.24 8.05 -1.80
N ALA A 256 9.45 9.09 -1.99
CA ALA A 256 9.89 10.45 -2.24
C ALA A 256 8.91 11.42 -1.57
N SER A 257 9.31 12.67 -1.38
CA SER A 257 8.46 13.69 -0.77
C SER A 257 8.52 14.99 -1.54
N LEU A 258 7.38 15.68 -1.61
CA LEU A 258 7.31 17.07 -1.94
C LEU A 258 7.41 17.88 -0.64
N THR A 259 8.22 18.92 -0.60
CA THR A 259 8.21 19.89 0.49
C THR A 259 7.24 21.03 0.17
N VAL A 260 6.27 21.24 1.05
CA VAL A 260 5.38 22.40 1.06
C VAL A 260 5.92 23.38 2.08
N THR A 261 6.42 24.52 1.62
CA THR A 261 6.87 25.60 2.52
C THR A 261 5.74 26.59 2.72
N VAL A 262 5.23 26.68 3.94
CA VAL A 262 4.13 27.57 4.34
C VAL A 262 4.69 28.86 4.91
N LYS A 263 4.23 30.00 4.39
CA LYS A 263 4.60 31.35 4.83
C LYS A 263 3.60 31.83 5.89
N ARG A 264 3.95 31.69 7.16
CA ARG A 264 3.08 31.99 8.29
C ARG A 264 2.57 33.44 8.31
N ASN A 265 3.41 34.40 7.93
CA ASN A 265 3.05 35.83 7.87
C ASN A 265 2.02 36.18 6.76
N LYS A 266 1.61 35.22 5.93
CA LYS A 266 0.56 35.34 4.94
C LYS A 266 -0.76 34.72 5.39
N LEU A 267 -0.81 34.18 6.60
CA LEU A 267 -1.98 33.52 7.15
C LEU A 267 -2.55 34.33 8.33
N SER A 268 -3.85 34.27 8.50
CA SER A 268 -4.55 34.52 9.74
C SER A 268 -4.78 33.23 10.49
N TYR A 269 -5.13 33.26 11.79
CA TYR A 269 -5.52 32.04 12.48
C TYR A 269 -6.74 31.42 11.82
N GLY A 270 -6.69 30.11 11.65
CA GLY A 270 -7.76 29.37 10.97
C GLY A 270 -7.29 28.06 10.29
N ASN A 271 -8.22 27.46 9.57
CA ASN A 271 -8.00 26.19 8.90
C ASN A 271 -7.98 26.39 7.38
N TYR A 272 -6.91 25.95 6.78
CA TYR A 272 -6.67 26.05 5.34
C TYR A 272 -6.41 24.67 4.76
N VAL A 273 -6.67 24.52 3.48
CA VAL A 273 -6.39 23.29 2.74
C VAL A 273 -5.72 23.62 1.42
N LEU A 274 -4.63 22.92 1.12
CA LEU A 274 -4.05 22.86 -0.21
C LEU A 274 -4.46 21.51 -0.84
N PRO A 275 -5.46 21.51 -1.72
CA PRO A 275 -5.89 20.29 -2.42
C PRO A 275 -4.91 20.00 -3.56
N LEU A 276 -4.18 18.90 -3.48
CA LEU A 276 -3.18 18.51 -4.47
C LEU A 276 -3.56 17.20 -5.17
N LYS A 277 -3.33 17.17 -6.46
CA LYS A 277 -3.54 15.99 -7.31
C LYS A 277 -2.29 15.71 -8.14
N MET A 278 -1.91 14.44 -8.21
CA MET A 278 -0.92 13.99 -9.18
C MET A 278 -1.55 13.96 -10.57
N THR A 279 -0.93 14.66 -11.53
CA THR A 279 -1.49 14.81 -12.89
C THR A 279 -0.68 14.10 -13.95
N GLN A 280 0.63 13.97 -13.75
CA GLN A 280 1.52 13.39 -14.75
C GLN A 280 2.73 12.69 -14.09
N CYS A 281 3.09 11.52 -14.61
CA CYS A 281 4.37 10.88 -14.37
C CYS A 281 5.30 11.08 -15.58
N SER A 282 6.59 11.35 -15.34
CA SER A 282 7.56 11.56 -16.42
C SER A 282 7.96 10.28 -17.15
N SER A 283 7.74 9.11 -16.54
CA SER A 283 7.90 7.82 -17.19
C SER A 283 6.59 7.41 -17.89
N PRO A 284 6.62 7.02 -19.15
CA PRO A 284 5.42 6.56 -19.87
C PRO A 284 4.93 5.18 -19.40
N TYR A 285 5.76 4.44 -18.66
CA TYR A 285 5.44 3.09 -18.18
C TYR A 285 4.83 3.07 -16.79
N PHE A 286 4.89 4.21 -16.06
CA PHE A 286 4.41 4.25 -14.68
C PHE A 286 3.08 4.99 -14.61
N GLU A 287 2.14 4.39 -13.93
CA GLU A 287 0.82 4.97 -13.75
C GLU A 287 0.71 5.74 -12.43
N ILE A 288 -0.26 6.63 -12.37
CA ILE A 288 -0.68 7.24 -11.11
C ILE A 288 -1.87 6.42 -10.59
N ASN A 289 -1.78 5.95 -9.34
CA ASN A 289 -2.86 5.18 -8.74
C ASN A 289 -4.14 6.02 -8.63
N PRO A 290 -5.21 5.69 -9.33
CA PRO A 290 -6.41 6.54 -9.41
C PRO A 290 -7.12 6.70 -8.05
N ASN A 291 -6.95 5.74 -7.14
CA ASN A 291 -7.55 5.78 -5.81
C ASN A 291 -6.70 6.53 -4.78
N LYS A 292 -5.44 6.86 -5.14
CA LYS A 292 -4.47 7.51 -4.25
C LYS A 292 -3.73 8.67 -4.92
N GLN A 293 -4.34 9.29 -5.91
CA GLN A 293 -3.73 10.38 -6.68
C GLN A 293 -3.95 11.76 -6.08
N SER A 294 -4.81 11.88 -5.07
CA SER A 294 -5.17 13.16 -4.47
C SER A 294 -5.00 13.18 -2.96
N CYS A 295 -4.71 14.37 -2.43
CA CYS A 295 -4.51 14.64 -1.02
C CYS A 295 -5.04 16.05 -0.70
N LEU A 296 -5.75 16.17 0.42
CA LEU A 296 -6.13 17.45 1.03
C LEU A 296 -5.12 17.78 2.12
N PHE A 297 -4.13 18.57 1.77
CA PHE A 297 -3.06 18.97 2.68
C PHE A 297 -3.57 20.11 3.59
N GLY A 298 -4.06 19.72 4.78
CA GLY A 298 -4.66 20.62 5.76
C GLY A 298 -3.61 21.34 6.60
N ILE A 299 -3.86 22.63 6.86
CA ILE A 299 -3.05 23.47 7.73
C ILE A 299 -3.98 24.14 8.71
N SER A 300 -3.73 23.93 10.00
CA SER A 300 -4.36 24.69 11.08
C SER A 300 -3.34 25.65 11.67
N TYR A 301 -3.53 26.93 11.44
CA TYR A 301 -2.69 27.97 12.04
C TYR A 301 -3.33 28.44 13.34
N VAL A 302 -2.65 28.19 14.43
CA VAL A 302 -3.15 28.43 15.78
C VAL A 302 -2.26 29.45 16.55
N PRO A 303 -2.82 30.18 17.52
CA PRO A 303 -2.02 31.05 18.39
C PRO A 303 -1.08 30.21 19.28
N ASP A 304 -0.10 30.89 19.85
CA ASP A 304 0.76 30.31 20.90
C ASP A 304 -0.05 30.19 22.20
N GLU A 305 -0.43 28.97 22.56
CA GLU A 305 -1.24 28.71 23.77
C GLU A 305 -0.58 29.23 25.03
N SER A 306 0.76 29.29 25.09
CA SER A 306 1.48 29.83 26.27
C SER A 306 1.27 31.31 26.48
N LYS A 307 0.81 32.04 25.48
CA LYS A 307 0.50 33.47 25.51
C LYS A 307 -0.99 33.77 25.68
N LEU A 308 -1.83 32.72 25.67
CA LEU A 308 -3.26 32.87 25.88
C LEU A 308 -3.55 33.01 27.39
N HIS A 309 -4.49 33.86 27.69
CA HIS A 309 -4.99 34.05 29.05
C HIS A 309 -6.44 33.57 29.11
N PRO A 310 -6.82 32.79 30.13
CA PRO A 310 -8.22 32.37 30.29
C PRO A 310 -9.14 33.57 30.44
N VAL A 311 -10.22 33.58 29.68
CA VAL A 311 -11.31 34.53 29.87
C VAL A 311 -12.34 33.91 30.81
N THR A 312 -12.64 34.55 31.92
CA THR A 312 -13.67 34.08 32.84
C THR A 312 -15.03 34.41 32.26
N LEU A 313 -15.80 33.39 31.92
CA LEU A 313 -17.14 33.50 31.37
C LEU A 313 -18.18 33.36 32.47
N SER A 314 -19.31 34.05 32.34
CA SER A 314 -20.46 33.93 33.23
C SER A 314 -21.77 34.17 32.50
N ARG A 315 -22.89 33.81 33.15
CA ARG A 315 -24.23 34.03 32.60
C ARG A 315 -24.49 35.49 32.23
N GLY A 316 -23.97 36.45 33.00
CA GLY A 316 -24.15 37.86 32.72
C GLY A 316 -23.54 38.36 31.42
N MET A 317 -22.59 37.55 30.87
CA MET A 317 -21.92 37.80 29.59
C MET A 317 -22.54 37.02 28.42
N THR A 318 -23.68 36.37 28.62
CA THR A 318 -24.16 35.34 27.70
C THR A 318 -25.60 35.61 27.24
N ALA A 319 -25.86 35.45 25.96
CA ALA A 319 -27.18 35.31 25.37
C ALA A 319 -27.30 33.96 24.60
N ILE A 320 -28.50 33.43 24.52
CA ILE A 320 -28.78 32.15 23.89
C ILE A 320 -30.01 32.24 22.99
N HIS A 321 -30.04 31.36 22.01
CA HIS A 321 -31.22 31.09 21.20
C HIS A 321 -31.37 29.56 21.00
N PRO A 322 -32.52 28.98 21.27
CA PRO A 322 -33.72 29.62 21.87
C PRO A 322 -33.49 30.09 23.31
N ASN A 323 -34.07 31.22 23.67
CA ASN A 323 -33.91 31.87 24.99
C ASN A 323 -34.74 31.16 26.07
N ARG A 324 -34.49 29.87 26.26
CA ARG A 324 -35.17 29.01 27.22
C ARG A 324 -34.30 27.92 27.76
N GLU A 325 -34.26 27.74 29.05
CA GLU A 325 -33.60 26.65 29.75
C GLU A 325 -34.65 25.58 30.09
N VAL A 326 -34.58 24.42 29.41
CA VAL A 326 -35.51 23.33 29.60
C VAL A 326 -34.89 22.25 30.49
N GLU A 327 -33.72 21.79 30.14
CA GLU A 327 -32.95 20.81 30.87
C GLU A 327 -31.50 21.27 30.98
N GLY A 328 -31.00 21.40 32.23
CA GLY A 328 -29.75 22.02 32.48
C GLY A 328 -29.81 23.55 32.33
N LYS A 329 -28.93 24.24 33.02
CA LYS A 329 -28.89 25.72 33.07
C LYS A 329 -27.67 26.23 32.34
N ILE A 330 -27.78 27.46 31.81
CA ILE A 330 -26.64 28.09 31.16
C ILE A 330 -25.48 28.31 32.14
N ASP A 331 -25.76 28.53 33.43
CA ASP A 331 -24.74 28.62 34.46
C ASP A 331 -23.83 27.40 34.57
N TYR A 332 -24.37 26.21 34.19
CA TYR A 332 -23.64 24.96 34.23
C TYR A 332 -22.55 24.83 33.15
N MET A 333 -22.55 25.70 32.15
CA MET A 333 -21.44 25.79 31.20
C MET A 333 -20.18 26.40 31.81
N PHE A 334 -20.31 27.08 32.97
CA PHE A 334 -19.23 27.86 33.56
C PHE A 334 -18.87 27.43 34.99
N ASP A 335 -19.47 26.40 35.50
CA ASP A 335 -19.30 25.96 36.91
C ASP A 335 -18.09 25.02 37.11
N GLY A 336 -17.42 24.61 36.01
CA GLY A 336 -16.28 23.70 36.02
C GLY A 336 -16.61 22.28 36.44
N ASN A 337 -17.91 21.89 36.49
CA ASN A 337 -18.33 20.57 36.89
C ASN A 337 -18.74 19.75 35.63
N PRO A 338 -17.99 18.70 35.28
CA PRO A 338 -18.28 17.87 34.06
C PRO A 338 -19.59 17.07 34.14
N ASP A 339 -20.20 16.98 35.31
CA ASP A 339 -21.48 16.26 35.51
C ASP A 339 -22.69 17.17 35.31
N THR A 340 -22.50 18.47 35.27
CA THR A 340 -23.53 19.45 34.94
C THR A 340 -23.44 19.84 33.46
N TYR A 341 -24.53 20.30 32.88
CA TYR A 341 -24.57 20.65 31.46
C TYR A 341 -25.67 21.67 31.17
N TYR A 342 -25.53 22.37 30.07
CA TYR A 342 -26.60 23.15 29.44
C TYR A 342 -27.21 22.33 28.29
N HIS A 343 -28.52 22.39 28.13
CA HIS A 343 -29.23 21.84 26.98
C HIS A 343 -30.17 22.91 26.42
N SER A 344 -30.06 23.17 25.12
CA SER A 344 -30.98 24.09 24.44
C SER A 344 -32.41 23.51 24.42
N ASP A 345 -33.41 24.38 24.25
CA ASP A 345 -34.81 23.95 24.17
C ASP A 345 -35.01 22.96 23.00
N TYR A 346 -35.62 21.83 23.34
CA TYR A 346 -35.97 20.77 22.39
C TYR A 346 -37.48 20.43 22.44
N LEU A 347 -38.22 21.03 23.35
CA LEU A 347 -39.63 20.72 23.54
C LEU A 347 -40.55 21.43 22.54
N GLU A 348 -40.16 22.60 22.08
CA GLU A 348 -40.92 23.42 21.13
C GLU A 348 -40.33 23.30 19.70
N GLU A 349 -39.30 22.48 19.50
CA GLU A 349 -38.60 22.31 18.21
C GLU A 349 -38.27 23.65 17.53
N PRO A 350 -37.52 24.55 18.19
CA PRO A 350 -37.37 25.94 17.76
C PRO A 350 -36.59 26.10 16.44
N GLY A 351 -36.22 25.04 15.81
CA GLY A 351 -35.49 25.06 14.55
C GLY A 351 -34.03 25.49 14.70
N LEU A 352 -33.24 25.26 13.65
CA LEU A 352 -31.81 25.63 13.59
C LEU A 352 -31.65 27.02 12.92
N PRO A 353 -30.55 27.75 13.21
CA PRO A 353 -29.46 27.37 14.11
C PRO A 353 -29.74 27.71 15.59
N HIS A 354 -29.24 26.85 16.49
CA HIS A 354 -29.11 27.22 17.89
C HIS A 354 -27.79 27.99 18.06
N TRP A 355 -27.77 29.03 18.85
CA TRP A 355 -26.56 29.80 19.07
C TRP A 355 -26.37 30.25 20.52
N ILE A 356 -25.12 30.47 20.89
CA ILE A 356 -24.71 31.07 22.17
C ILE A 356 -23.82 32.26 21.84
N GLN A 357 -24.18 33.41 22.34
CA GLN A 357 -23.36 34.63 22.22
C GLN A 357 -22.63 34.87 23.55
N LEU A 358 -21.33 35.03 23.47
CA LEU A 358 -20.48 35.43 24.60
C LEU A 358 -20.01 36.84 24.37
N ASN A 359 -20.38 37.76 25.29
CA ASN A 359 -19.94 39.14 25.25
C ASN A 359 -18.69 39.29 26.10
N LEU A 360 -17.57 39.60 25.47
CA LEU A 360 -16.29 39.77 26.14
C LEU A 360 -16.13 41.22 26.63
N ASP A 361 -15.41 41.40 27.74
CA ASP A 361 -15.23 42.72 28.36
C ASP A 361 -14.40 43.68 27.50
N GLU A 362 -13.51 43.12 26.67
CA GLU A 362 -12.64 43.86 25.77
C GLU A 362 -12.44 43.13 24.45
N PRO A 363 -12.08 43.83 23.36
CA PRO A 363 -11.76 43.23 22.10
C PRO A 363 -10.47 42.40 22.17
N HIS A 364 -10.49 41.20 21.56
CA HIS A 364 -9.35 40.32 21.42
C HIS A 364 -9.00 40.14 19.95
N THR A 365 -7.72 40.07 19.62
CA THR A 365 -7.23 39.84 18.25
C THR A 365 -7.17 38.37 17.90
N ALA A 366 -7.18 37.46 18.90
CA ALA A 366 -7.18 36.04 18.75
C ALA A 366 -7.89 35.41 19.95
N LEU A 367 -8.65 34.38 19.70
CA LEU A 367 -9.32 33.58 20.71
C LEU A 367 -9.13 32.09 20.42
N MET A 368 -8.93 31.31 21.47
CA MET A 368 -9.07 29.88 21.45
C MET A 368 -10.38 29.51 22.15
N PHE A 369 -11.19 28.67 21.51
CA PHE A 369 -12.47 28.25 22.06
C PHE A 369 -12.38 26.74 22.36
N GLU A 370 -12.59 26.41 23.65
CA GLU A 370 -12.67 25.05 24.12
C GLU A 370 -14.07 24.76 24.65
N TYR A 371 -14.68 23.67 24.29
CA TYR A 371 -15.94 23.23 24.84
C TYR A 371 -15.89 21.75 25.18
N GLN A 372 -16.62 21.37 26.23
CA GLN A 372 -16.78 20.00 26.67
C GLN A 372 -18.23 19.56 26.49
N VAL A 373 -18.42 18.41 25.83
CA VAL A 373 -19.74 17.78 25.74
C VAL A 373 -20.06 17.06 27.06
N ARG A 374 -21.33 16.80 27.29
CA ARG A 374 -21.85 16.07 28.46
C ARG A 374 -21.12 14.73 28.64
N HIS A 375 -20.66 14.46 29.88
CA HIS A 375 -19.76 13.36 30.19
C HIS A 375 -20.28 11.95 29.83
N ASN A 376 -21.56 11.65 30.11
CA ASN A 376 -22.11 10.28 30.01
C ASN A 376 -23.16 10.11 28.91
N ASN A 377 -23.41 11.11 28.10
CA ASN A 377 -24.47 11.06 27.11
C ASN A 377 -24.19 12.08 25.98
N ASN A 378 -23.99 11.57 24.78
CA ASN A 378 -23.72 12.40 23.61
C ASN A 378 -25.01 12.83 22.87
N ASN A 379 -26.20 12.48 23.38
CA ASN A 379 -27.44 12.94 22.78
C ASN A 379 -27.52 14.47 22.88
N GLY A 380 -27.78 15.12 21.77
CA GLY A 380 -27.79 16.59 21.69
C GLY A 380 -26.42 17.26 21.64
N ALA A 381 -25.32 16.47 21.57
CA ALA A 381 -24.00 17.06 21.28
C ALA A 381 -24.00 17.71 19.90
N PRO A 382 -23.46 18.95 19.75
CA PRO A 382 -23.41 19.59 18.46
C PRO A 382 -22.52 18.81 17.51
N GLN A 383 -23.03 18.49 16.31
CA GLN A 383 -22.25 17.85 15.25
C GLN A 383 -21.39 18.88 14.50
N ARG A 384 -21.83 20.14 14.52
CA ARG A 384 -21.14 21.25 13.85
C ARG A 384 -21.23 22.48 14.74
N ILE A 385 -20.09 23.14 14.94
CA ILE A 385 -19.99 24.43 15.63
C ILE A 385 -19.29 25.39 14.69
N SER A 386 -19.89 26.57 14.49
CA SER A 386 -19.26 27.71 13.83
C SER A 386 -18.98 28.78 14.90
N VAL A 387 -17.72 29.23 14.99
CA VAL A 387 -17.34 30.33 15.88
C VAL A 387 -17.20 31.59 15.04
N LEU A 388 -17.96 32.62 15.39
CA LEU A 388 -18.01 33.88 14.67
C LEU A 388 -17.63 34.99 15.60
N GLY A 389 -16.93 36.03 15.11
CA GLY A 389 -16.55 37.19 15.88
C GLY A 389 -17.33 38.42 15.45
N SER A 390 -17.68 39.27 16.41
CA SER A 390 -18.31 40.56 16.16
C SER A 390 -17.74 41.62 17.10
N MET A 391 -17.59 42.85 16.62
CA MET A 391 -17.13 44.00 17.43
C MET A 391 -18.28 44.72 18.14
N ASP A 392 -19.50 44.52 17.70
CA ASP A 392 -20.69 45.20 18.22
C ASP A 392 -21.80 44.22 18.65
N GLY A 393 -21.61 42.93 18.46
CA GLY A 393 -22.56 41.85 18.78
C GLY A 393 -23.73 41.74 17.81
N TYR A 394 -23.74 42.51 16.72
CA TYR A 394 -24.84 42.52 15.73
C TYR A 394 -24.39 42.25 14.32
N HIS A 395 -23.17 42.67 13.97
CA HIS A 395 -22.58 42.44 12.63
C HIS A 395 -21.46 41.42 12.71
N ILE A 396 -21.60 40.33 11.99
CA ILE A 396 -20.68 39.20 11.96
C ILE A 396 -19.93 39.19 10.65
#